data_2b44bf3ab402f147107d42f545cbc50a
#
_entry.id   2b44bf3ab402f147107d42f545cbc50a
#
_cell.length_a   1.000
_cell.length_b   1.000
_cell.length_c   1.000
_cell.angle_alpha   90.00
_cell.angle_beta   90.00
_cell.angle_gamma   90.00
#
_symmetry.space_group_name_H-M   'P 1'
#
loop_
_entity.id
_entity.type
_entity.pdbx_description
1 polymer ?
#
loop_
_entity_poly.entity_id
_entity_poly.type
_entity_poly.pdbx_seq_one_letter_code
_entity_poly.pdbx_strand_id
1 'polypeptide(L)'
;TLSGRITADKKQAHLGGLNMTNEELSAVRHVVIVGCGTSYYAGTLAAYIIEQFLDDVTFSIEIASELRYRSFYIPKDSVALIVSQSGETADTLACLQELKRRGVRTLGVVNSVGSSIAREVDGGMYLHAGAEISVASTKAFTSQVAAMVLFGLTVAGAKGVGQKVLSEYLEELAALPDELEKTITHLEPVVKKLAKKYAHYDRALYCGRDTAYPVALEGALKLKEVAYVQAEAHAAGELKHGSIALVDDNVFEMFYLQDNWLYHKAQSN
;
A
#
# COMPACT_ATOMS: atom_id res chain seq x y z
N THR A 1 13.75 -5.46 0.19
CA THR A 1 12.46 -5.93 -0.36
C THR A 1 12.57 -6.38 -1.81
N LEU A 2 13.20 -5.62 -2.70
CA LEU A 2 13.26 -5.90 -4.15
C LEU A 2 14.42 -6.81 -4.56
N SER A 3 15.54 -6.77 -3.84
CA SER A 3 16.76 -7.54 -4.17
C SER A 3 16.47 -9.03 -4.30
N GLY A 4 16.93 -9.64 -5.41
CA GLY A 4 16.74 -11.05 -5.72
C GLY A 4 15.32 -11.46 -6.15
N ARG A 5 14.39 -10.51 -6.27
CA ARG A 5 12.99 -10.77 -6.67
C ARG A 5 12.64 -10.28 -8.07
N ILE A 6 13.53 -9.52 -8.68
CA ILE A 6 13.45 -9.10 -10.08
C ILE A 6 14.63 -9.77 -10.81
N THR A 7 14.34 -10.44 -11.93
CA THR A 7 15.38 -11.05 -12.74
C THR A 7 16.35 -10.00 -13.29
N ALA A 8 17.60 -10.39 -13.55
CA ALA A 8 18.64 -9.47 -14.01
C ALA A 8 18.28 -8.76 -15.33
N ASP A 9 17.54 -9.45 -16.21
CA ASP A 9 17.00 -8.91 -17.46
C ASP A 9 15.71 -8.08 -17.29
N LYS A 10 15.23 -7.93 -16.03
CA LYS A 10 14.01 -7.19 -15.64
C LYS A 10 12.75 -7.63 -16.38
N LYS A 11 12.66 -8.90 -16.72
CA LYS A 11 11.51 -9.46 -17.43
C LYS A 11 10.52 -10.19 -16.55
N GLN A 12 10.95 -10.61 -15.35
CA GLN A 12 10.11 -11.41 -14.46
C GLN A 12 10.31 -11.01 -13.01
N ALA A 13 9.22 -11.08 -12.24
CA ALA A 13 9.26 -11.11 -10.79
C ALA A 13 9.36 -12.56 -10.31
N HIS A 14 10.18 -12.83 -9.29
CA HIS A 14 10.32 -14.16 -8.70
C HIS A 14 9.97 -14.11 -7.21
N LEU A 15 8.85 -14.71 -6.85
CA LEU A 15 8.31 -14.76 -5.49
C LEU A 15 8.11 -16.21 -5.06
N GLY A 16 9.21 -16.95 -4.86
CA GLY A 16 9.17 -18.38 -4.51
C GLY A 16 8.40 -18.72 -3.22
N GLY A 17 8.28 -17.75 -2.30
CA GLY A 17 7.55 -17.94 -1.05
C GLY A 17 6.02 -17.94 -1.17
N LEU A 18 5.44 -17.65 -2.33
CA LEU A 18 3.98 -17.68 -2.51
C LEU A 18 3.42 -19.11 -2.42
N ASN A 19 4.25 -20.12 -2.68
CA ASN A 19 3.84 -21.52 -2.71
C ASN A 19 2.62 -21.77 -3.63
N MET A 20 2.60 -21.10 -4.79
CA MET A 20 1.54 -21.19 -5.80
C MET A 20 2.15 -21.56 -7.15
N THR A 21 1.45 -22.42 -7.88
CA THR A 21 1.81 -22.73 -9.28
C THR A 21 1.37 -21.61 -10.23
N ASN A 22 1.88 -21.62 -11.45
CA ASN A 22 1.44 -20.67 -12.48
C ASN A 22 -0.05 -20.81 -12.79
N GLU A 23 -0.60 -22.03 -12.74
CA GLU A 23 -2.02 -22.31 -12.94
C GLU A 23 -2.85 -21.66 -11.82
N GLU A 24 -2.43 -21.82 -10.56
CA GLU A 24 -3.10 -21.20 -9.41
C GLU A 24 -3.02 -19.67 -9.47
N LEU A 25 -1.87 -19.11 -9.86
CA LEU A 25 -1.70 -17.66 -10.04
C LEU A 25 -2.59 -17.14 -11.17
N SER A 26 -2.66 -17.84 -12.31
CA SER A 26 -3.49 -17.44 -13.44
C SER A 26 -5.01 -17.54 -13.16
N ALA A 27 -5.39 -18.42 -12.22
CA ALA A 27 -6.76 -18.60 -11.80
C ALA A 27 -7.27 -17.50 -10.85
N VAL A 28 -6.40 -16.67 -10.26
CA VAL A 28 -6.81 -15.59 -9.35
C VAL A 28 -7.76 -14.62 -10.05
N ARG A 29 -8.93 -14.38 -9.45
CA ARG A 29 -9.94 -13.42 -9.94
C ARG A 29 -10.27 -12.34 -8.94
N HIS A 30 -9.94 -12.55 -7.68
CA HIS A 30 -10.19 -11.60 -6.62
C HIS A 30 -9.06 -11.62 -5.58
N VAL A 31 -8.62 -10.44 -5.16
CA VAL A 31 -7.62 -10.28 -4.11
C VAL A 31 -8.23 -9.50 -2.95
N VAL A 32 -8.24 -10.10 -1.77
CA VAL A 32 -8.64 -9.43 -0.53
C VAL A 32 -7.37 -8.98 0.19
N ILE A 33 -7.17 -7.68 0.36
CA ILE A 33 -6.03 -7.13 1.10
C ILE A 33 -6.51 -6.74 2.49
N VAL A 34 -5.91 -7.30 3.52
CA VAL A 34 -6.31 -7.10 4.92
C VAL A 34 -5.17 -6.50 5.71
N GLY A 35 -5.42 -5.36 6.35
CA GLY A 35 -4.43 -4.67 7.20
C GLY A 35 -5.05 -3.63 8.13
N CYS A 36 -4.24 -3.05 9.00
CA CYS A 36 -4.60 -1.93 9.86
C CYS A 36 -3.68 -0.73 9.61
N GLY A 37 -4.20 0.50 9.73
CA GLY A 37 -3.43 1.74 9.62
C GLY A 37 -2.57 1.81 8.36
N THR A 38 -1.27 2.02 8.53
CA THR A 38 -0.28 2.08 7.44
C THR A 38 -0.37 0.88 6.48
N SER A 39 -0.59 -0.34 7.00
CA SER A 39 -0.71 -1.54 6.17
C SER A 39 -1.98 -1.53 5.30
N TYR A 40 -3.08 -0.98 5.80
CA TYR A 40 -4.30 -0.77 5.03
C TYR A 40 -4.07 0.26 3.91
N TYR A 41 -3.41 1.38 4.21
CA TYR A 41 -3.09 2.41 3.21
C TYR A 41 -2.09 1.91 2.16
N ALA A 42 -1.10 1.12 2.57
CA ALA A 42 -0.20 0.45 1.63
C ALA A 42 -0.95 -0.50 0.70
N GLY A 43 -1.92 -1.26 1.23
CA GLY A 43 -2.80 -2.13 0.46
C GLY A 43 -3.64 -1.35 -0.57
N THR A 44 -4.20 -0.23 -0.16
CA THR A 44 -4.99 0.65 -1.04
C THR A 44 -4.13 1.20 -2.18
N LEU A 45 -2.94 1.70 -1.87
CA LEU A 45 -2.02 2.23 -2.89
C LEU A 45 -1.58 1.13 -3.87
N ALA A 46 -1.22 -0.05 -3.34
CA ALA A 46 -0.79 -1.16 -4.17
C ALA A 46 -1.91 -1.65 -5.11
N ALA A 47 -3.15 -1.76 -4.62
CA ALA A 47 -4.30 -2.13 -5.44
C ALA A 47 -4.51 -1.15 -6.60
N TYR A 48 -4.50 0.16 -6.33
CA TYR A 48 -4.66 1.19 -7.36
C TYR A 48 -3.55 1.15 -8.44
N ILE A 49 -2.33 0.79 -8.04
CA ILE A 49 -1.24 0.60 -9.01
C ILE A 49 -1.45 -0.68 -9.82
N ILE A 50 -1.83 -1.79 -9.17
CA ILE A 50 -1.98 -3.09 -9.83
C ILE A 50 -3.14 -3.07 -10.83
N GLU A 51 -4.25 -2.39 -10.51
CA GLU A 51 -5.41 -2.22 -11.40
C GLU A 51 -5.06 -1.54 -12.73
N GLN A 52 -3.93 -0.81 -12.82
CA GLN A 52 -3.49 -0.17 -14.06
C GLN A 52 -2.97 -1.16 -15.10
N PHE A 53 -2.55 -2.37 -14.68
CA PHE A 53 -1.99 -3.38 -15.59
C PHE A 53 -2.65 -4.77 -15.46
N LEU A 54 -3.60 -4.93 -14.53
CA LEU A 54 -4.27 -6.19 -14.26
C LEU A 54 -5.79 -5.95 -14.11
N ASP A 55 -6.49 -5.91 -15.25
CA ASP A 55 -7.89 -5.50 -15.36
C ASP A 55 -8.90 -6.64 -15.16
N ASP A 56 -8.46 -7.90 -15.15
CA ASP A 56 -9.29 -9.09 -14.95
C ASP A 56 -9.31 -9.62 -13.51
N VAL A 57 -8.75 -8.86 -12.57
CA VAL A 57 -8.73 -9.14 -11.13
C VAL A 57 -9.36 -7.99 -10.37
N THR A 58 -10.28 -8.29 -9.47
CA THR A 58 -10.88 -7.30 -8.58
C THR A 58 -10.19 -7.27 -7.23
N PHE A 59 -10.18 -6.11 -6.58
CA PHE A 59 -9.57 -5.92 -5.28
C PHE A 59 -10.60 -5.50 -4.23
N SER A 60 -10.52 -6.09 -3.03
CA SER A 60 -11.18 -5.59 -1.83
C SER A 60 -10.12 -5.26 -0.79
N ILE A 61 -10.08 -4.03 -0.33
CA ILE A 61 -9.13 -3.59 0.68
C ILE A 61 -9.90 -3.40 1.98
N GLU A 62 -9.53 -4.14 3.01
CA GLU A 62 -10.31 -4.27 4.23
C GLU A 62 -9.49 -3.87 5.46
N ILE A 63 -10.10 -3.06 6.32
CA ILE A 63 -9.56 -2.76 7.64
C ILE A 63 -9.81 -3.99 8.54
N ALA A 64 -8.75 -4.59 9.06
CA ALA A 64 -8.85 -5.84 9.79
C ALA A 64 -9.72 -5.73 11.05
N SER A 65 -9.68 -4.60 11.78
CA SER A 65 -10.51 -4.38 12.96
C SER A 65 -12.01 -4.39 12.68
N GLU A 66 -12.41 -4.01 11.44
CA GLU A 66 -13.81 -4.00 11.03
C GLU A 66 -14.20 -5.33 10.36
N LEU A 67 -13.33 -5.86 9.49
CA LEU A 67 -13.58 -7.12 8.79
C LEU A 67 -13.80 -8.28 9.77
N ARG A 68 -13.06 -8.30 10.87
CA ARG A 68 -13.15 -9.31 11.93
C ARG A 68 -14.58 -9.56 12.43
N TYR A 69 -15.42 -8.51 12.47
CA TYR A 69 -16.77 -8.57 13.06
C TYR A 69 -17.88 -8.51 12.00
N ARG A 70 -17.52 -8.26 10.75
CA ARG A 70 -18.48 -8.08 9.67
C ARG A 70 -18.77 -9.40 8.96
N SER A 71 -20.04 -9.63 8.60
CA SER A 71 -20.38 -10.68 7.63
C SER A 71 -20.05 -10.19 6.24
N PHE A 72 -19.23 -10.93 5.50
CA PHE A 72 -18.81 -10.56 4.14
C PHE A 72 -18.76 -11.78 3.23
N TYR A 73 -18.98 -11.55 1.95
CA TYR A 73 -18.86 -12.55 0.91
C TYR A 73 -17.42 -12.55 0.35
N ILE A 74 -16.91 -13.74 0.11
CA ILE A 74 -15.63 -13.92 -0.58
C ILE A 74 -15.91 -14.68 -1.87
N PRO A 75 -15.58 -14.10 -3.03
CA PRO A 75 -15.70 -14.79 -4.31
C PRO A 75 -14.87 -16.08 -4.36
N LYS A 76 -15.24 -17.02 -5.22
CA LYS A 76 -14.36 -18.14 -5.55
C LYS A 76 -13.09 -17.63 -6.23
N ASP A 77 -12.04 -18.41 -6.18
CA ASP A 77 -10.73 -18.06 -6.76
C ASP A 77 -10.14 -16.77 -6.19
N SER A 78 -10.41 -16.53 -4.89
CA SER A 78 -9.85 -15.44 -4.12
C SER A 78 -8.53 -15.81 -3.46
N VAL A 79 -7.62 -14.85 -3.39
CA VAL A 79 -6.41 -14.88 -2.58
C VAL A 79 -6.46 -13.74 -1.58
N ALA A 80 -6.09 -13.99 -0.33
CA ALA A 80 -6.01 -12.96 0.69
C ALA A 80 -4.55 -12.57 0.97
N LEU A 81 -4.23 -11.30 0.83
CA LEU A 81 -2.95 -10.72 1.27
C LEU A 81 -3.13 -10.19 2.69
N ILE A 82 -2.41 -10.79 3.62
CA ILE A 82 -2.42 -10.45 5.05
C ILE A 82 -1.21 -9.55 5.32
N VAL A 83 -1.48 -8.25 5.47
CA VAL A 83 -0.43 -7.22 5.50
C VAL A 83 -0.20 -6.74 6.92
N SER A 84 1.01 -6.91 7.43
CA SER A 84 1.39 -6.46 8.77
C SER A 84 2.91 -6.24 8.87
N GLN A 85 3.34 -5.12 9.45
CA GLN A 85 4.76 -4.89 9.72
C GLN A 85 5.27 -5.87 10.78
N SER A 86 4.60 -5.95 11.94
CA SER A 86 5.01 -6.82 13.05
C SER A 86 4.66 -8.28 12.83
N GLY A 87 3.59 -8.55 12.06
CA GLY A 87 3.02 -9.89 11.93
C GLY A 87 2.33 -10.39 13.21
N GLU A 88 2.04 -9.51 14.17
CA GLU A 88 1.43 -9.82 15.47
C GLU A 88 0.14 -9.03 15.73
N THR A 89 -0.35 -8.24 14.76
CA THR A 89 -1.57 -7.45 14.91
C THR A 89 -2.78 -8.35 15.13
N ALA A 90 -3.40 -8.27 16.31
CA ALA A 90 -4.43 -9.19 16.76
C ALA A 90 -5.64 -9.28 15.81
N ASP A 91 -6.13 -8.14 15.33
CA ASP A 91 -7.27 -8.11 14.39
C ASP A 91 -6.89 -8.74 13.03
N THR A 92 -5.69 -8.45 12.55
CA THR A 92 -5.18 -9.03 11.29
C THR A 92 -5.02 -10.55 11.40
N LEU A 93 -4.52 -11.03 12.54
CA LEU A 93 -4.40 -12.47 12.82
C LEU A 93 -5.77 -13.15 12.90
N ALA A 94 -6.74 -12.52 13.56
CA ALA A 94 -8.10 -13.05 13.64
C ALA A 94 -8.77 -13.14 12.24
N CYS A 95 -8.56 -12.13 11.38
CA CYS A 95 -9.01 -12.18 9.99
C CYS A 95 -8.35 -13.30 9.20
N LEU A 96 -7.03 -13.49 9.36
CA LEU A 96 -6.31 -14.60 8.75
C LEU A 96 -6.95 -15.95 9.10
N GLN A 97 -7.20 -16.18 10.40
CA GLN A 97 -7.78 -17.43 10.88
C GLN A 97 -9.18 -17.68 10.31
N GLU A 98 -10.02 -16.65 10.24
CA GLU A 98 -11.36 -16.74 9.66
C GLU A 98 -11.30 -17.00 8.14
N LEU A 99 -10.42 -16.31 7.41
CA LEU A 99 -10.22 -16.52 5.98
C LEU A 99 -9.76 -17.95 5.68
N LYS A 100 -8.82 -18.49 6.46
CA LYS A 100 -8.39 -19.89 6.35
C LYS A 100 -9.53 -20.87 6.65
N ARG A 101 -10.32 -20.62 7.71
CA ARG A 101 -11.49 -21.44 8.03
C ARG A 101 -12.50 -21.51 6.87
N ARG A 102 -12.58 -20.45 6.08
CA ARG A 102 -13.42 -20.40 4.85
C ARG A 102 -12.75 -20.99 3.61
N GLY A 103 -11.53 -21.52 3.74
CA GLY A 103 -10.80 -22.13 2.63
C GLY A 103 -10.18 -21.13 1.65
N VAL A 104 -10.01 -19.87 2.05
CA VAL A 104 -9.34 -18.86 1.23
C VAL A 104 -7.83 -19.05 1.34
N ARG A 105 -7.13 -19.04 0.20
CA ARG A 105 -5.67 -19.04 0.14
C ARG A 105 -5.14 -17.76 0.75
N THR A 106 -4.23 -17.87 1.72
CA THR A 106 -3.71 -16.73 2.48
C THR A 106 -2.21 -16.53 2.25
N LEU A 107 -1.80 -15.31 1.93
CA LEU A 107 -0.42 -14.92 1.69
C LEU A 107 -0.01 -13.79 2.63
N GLY A 108 1.06 -13.97 3.39
CA GLY A 108 1.59 -12.97 4.29
C GLY A 108 2.46 -11.94 3.57
N VAL A 109 2.27 -10.66 3.88
CA VAL A 109 3.17 -9.57 3.51
C VAL A 109 3.68 -8.97 4.81
N VAL A 110 4.74 -9.54 5.36
CA VAL A 110 5.19 -9.26 6.73
C VAL A 110 6.67 -8.89 6.80
N ASN A 111 7.05 -8.06 7.75
CA ASN A 111 8.45 -7.70 7.95
C ASN A 111 9.16 -8.60 9.00
N SER A 112 8.44 -8.97 10.05
CA SER A 112 9.02 -9.77 11.15
C SER A 112 9.02 -11.25 10.79
N VAL A 113 10.22 -11.81 10.65
CA VAL A 113 10.43 -13.24 10.39
C VAL A 113 9.96 -14.05 11.60
N GLY A 114 9.22 -15.15 11.33
CA GLY A 114 8.75 -16.06 12.39
C GLY A 114 7.61 -15.50 13.25
N SER A 115 7.00 -14.38 12.85
CA SER A 115 5.81 -13.85 13.51
C SER A 115 4.59 -14.78 13.40
N SER A 116 3.57 -14.57 14.21
CA SER A 116 2.35 -15.39 14.24
C SER A 116 1.69 -15.46 12.87
N ILE A 117 1.50 -14.32 12.20
CA ILE A 117 0.96 -14.28 10.84
C ILE A 117 1.86 -15.06 9.87
N ALA A 118 3.19 -14.86 9.93
CA ALA A 118 4.12 -15.55 9.04
C ALA A 118 4.10 -17.09 9.18
N ARG A 119 3.81 -17.60 10.38
CA ARG A 119 3.69 -19.04 10.62
C ARG A 119 2.35 -19.64 10.21
N GLU A 120 1.29 -18.82 10.20
CA GLU A 120 -0.07 -19.30 9.94
C GLU A 120 -0.52 -19.19 8.48
N VAL A 121 0.06 -18.29 7.67
CA VAL A 121 -0.29 -18.15 6.24
C VAL A 121 0.19 -19.37 5.41
N ASP A 122 -0.44 -19.57 4.26
CA ASP A 122 -0.10 -20.66 3.35
C ASP A 122 1.15 -20.38 2.51
N GLY A 123 1.54 -19.11 2.41
CA GLY A 123 2.72 -18.62 1.72
C GLY A 123 2.89 -17.11 1.93
N GLY A 124 3.79 -16.47 1.21
CA GLY A 124 3.91 -15.01 1.28
C GLY A 124 5.30 -14.47 1.03
N MET A 125 5.51 -13.25 1.49
CA MET A 125 6.72 -12.46 1.26
C MET A 125 7.16 -11.78 2.54
N TYR A 126 8.45 -11.92 2.89
CA TYR A 126 9.07 -11.07 3.89
C TYR A 126 9.53 -9.75 3.26
N LEU A 127 9.29 -8.65 3.94
CA LEU A 127 9.66 -7.32 3.43
C LEU A 127 11.19 -7.07 3.47
N HIS A 128 11.88 -7.64 4.46
CA HIS A 128 13.29 -7.39 4.70
C HIS A 128 13.64 -5.89 4.79
N ALA A 129 12.74 -5.11 5.39
CA ALA A 129 12.92 -3.67 5.58
C ALA A 129 13.81 -3.33 6.81
N GLY A 130 14.27 -4.34 7.53
CA GLY A 130 14.94 -4.17 8.82
C GLY A 130 13.97 -3.78 9.94
N ALA A 131 14.49 -3.56 11.15
CA ALA A 131 13.65 -3.18 12.30
C ALA A 131 13.06 -1.78 12.11
N GLU A 132 11.77 -1.63 12.32
CA GLU A 132 11.11 -0.33 12.46
C GLU A 132 11.29 0.14 13.91
N ILE A 133 12.05 1.23 14.12
CA ILE A 133 12.42 1.69 15.46
C ILE A 133 11.41 2.71 15.99
N SER A 134 10.86 3.53 15.11
CA SER A 134 9.84 4.52 15.44
C SER A 134 8.47 3.87 15.66
N VAL A 135 7.61 4.53 16.44
CA VAL A 135 6.17 4.21 16.50
C VAL A 135 5.53 4.39 15.11
N ALA A 136 5.92 5.45 14.42
CA ALA A 136 5.46 5.72 13.06
C ALA A 136 6.16 4.78 12.06
N SER A 137 5.39 4.00 11.34
CA SER A 137 5.89 3.16 10.24
C SER A 137 6.21 4.03 9.01
N THR A 138 7.36 3.84 8.41
CA THR A 138 7.80 4.59 7.21
C THR A 138 8.31 3.67 6.12
N LYS A 139 9.50 3.08 6.29
CA LYS A 139 10.09 2.14 5.33
C LYS A 139 9.26 0.86 5.14
N ALA A 140 8.50 0.45 6.15
CA ALA A 140 7.60 -0.69 6.00
C ALA A 140 6.46 -0.38 5.03
N PHE A 141 5.91 0.85 5.01
CA PHE A 141 4.89 1.28 4.05
C PHE A 141 5.38 1.10 2.61
N THR A 142 6.50 1.72 2.25
CA THR A 142 7.05 1.64 0.88
C THR A 142 7.42 0.20 0.51
N SER A 143 7.94 -0.56 1.46
CA SER A 143 8.28 -1.98 1.26
C SER A 143 7.05 -2.86 1.06
N GLN A 144 5.95 -2.60 1.77
CA GLN A 144 4.67 -3.29 1.60
C GLN A 144 4.08 -3.01 0.21
N VAL A 145 4.05 -1.74 -0.22
CA VAL A 145 3.59 -1.37 -1.55
C VAL A 145 4.40 -2.09 -2.63
N ALA A 146 5.73 -1.99 -2.57
CA ALA A 146 6.61 -2.62 -3.55
C ALA A 146 6.46 -4.16 -3.60
N ALA A 147 6.29 -4.81 -2.45
CA ALA A 147 6.07 -6.25 -2.37
C ALA A 147 4.72 -6.66 -2.99
N MET A 148 3.65 -5.91 -2.71
CA MET A 148 2.33 -6.19 -3.28
C MET A 148 2.27 -5.91 -4.79
N VAL A 149 2.94 -4.87 -5.27
CA VAL A 149 3.07 -4.62 -6.72
C VAL A 149 3.83 -5.75 -7.40
N LEU A 150 4.92 -6.27 -6.80
CA LEU A 150 5.62 -7.46 -7.31
C LEU A 150 4.69 -8.69 -7.35
N PHE A 151 3.83 -8.88 -6.35
CA PHE A 151 2.80 -9.92 -6.39
C PHE A 151 1.86 -9.73 -7.58
N GLY A 152 1.35 -8.51 -7.78
CA GLY A 152 0.50 -8.18 -8.93
C GLY A 152 1.18 -8.49 -10.27
N LEU A 153 2.45 -8.12 -10.42
CA LEU A 153 3.23 -8.42 -11.63
C LEU A 153 3.48 -9.93 -11.82
N THR A 154 3.63 -10.68 -10.72
CA THR A 154 3.74 -12.15 -10.79
C THR A 154 2.44 -12.78 -11.28
N VAL A 155 1.28 -12.32 -10.76
CA VAL A 155 -0.05 -12.75 -11.22
C VAL A 155 -0.26 -12.34 -12.68
N ALA A 156 0.05 -11.11 -13.05
CA ALA A 156 -0.07 -10.60 -14.42
C ALA A 156 0.76 -11.42 -15.42
N GLY A 157 1.99 -11.80 -15.05
CA GLY A 157 2.84 -12.69 -15.85
C GLY A 157 2.22 -14.07 -16.05
N ALA A 158 1.67 -14.68 -14.99
CA ALA A 158 0.99 -15.97 -15.06
C ALA A 158 -0.29 -15.91 -15.92
N LYS A 159 -0.97 -14.76 -15.96
CA LYS A 159 -2.16 -14.50 -16.79
C LYS A 159 -1.84 -14.14 -18.25
N GLY A 160 -0.56 -13.97 -18.60
CA GLY A 160 -0.14 -13.66 -19.95
C GLY A 160 -0.24 -12.19 -20.34
N VAL A 161 -0.21 -11.27 -19.37
CA VAL A 161 -0.05 -9.84 -19.65
C VAL A 161 1.22 -9.61 -20.46
N GLY A 162 1.16 -8.74 -21.47
CA GLY A 162 2.21 -8.55 -22.43
C GLY A 162 3.56 -8.18 -21.80
N GLN A 163 4.63 -8.82 -22.25
CA GLN A 163 5.99 -8.67 -21.70
C GLN A 163 6.46 -7.22 -21.63
N LYS A 164 6.05 -6.37 -22.57
CA LYS A 164 6.41 -4.95 -22.58
C LYS A 164 5.91 -4.24 -21.33
N VAL A 165 4.64 -4.43 -20.97
CA VAL A 165 4.03 -3.83 -19.76
C VAL A 165 4.76 -4.33 -18.52
N LEU A 166 4.98 -5.64 -18.40
CA LEU A 166 5.67 -6.22 -17.25
C LEU A 166 7.08 -5.65 -17.09
N SER A 167 7.84 -5.55 -18.20
CA SER A 167 9.21 -5.03 -18.15
C SER A 167 9.26 -3.56 -17.74
N GLU A 168 8.34 -2.72 -18.23
CA GLU A 168 8.27 -1.30 -17.85
C GLU A 168 8.10 -1.15 -16.32
N TYR A 169 7.15 -1.83 -15.71
CA TYR A 169 6.97 -1.79 -14.25
C TYR A 169 8.14 -2.39 -13.46
N LEU A 170 8.73 -3.47 -13.95
CA LEU A 170 9.89 -4.11 -13.29
C LEU A 170 11.15 -3.25 -13.36
N GLU A 171 11.35 -2.52 -14.44
CA GLU A 171 12.45 -1.57 -14.59
C GLU A 171 12.31 -0.40 -13.61
N GLU A 172 11.11 0.17 -13.52
CA GLU A 172 10.83 1.24 -12.56
C GLU A 172 10.95 0.79 -11.10
N LEU A 173 10.43 -0.40 -10.76
CA LEU A 173 10.61 -0.96 -9.43
C LEU A 173 12.09 -1.22 -9.10
N ALA A 174 12.89 -1.65 -10.07
CA ALA A 174 14.31 -1.87 -9.87
C ALA A 174 15.08 -0.56 -9.64
N ALA A 175 14.65 0.54 -10.25
CA ALA A 175 15.22 1.87 -10.08
C ALA A 175 14.74 2.59 -8.80
N LEU A 176 13.60 2.17 -8.24
CA LEU A 176 12.94 2.85 -7.14
C LEU A 176 13.81 3.12 -5.90
N PRO A 177 14.71 2.22 -5.45
CA PRO A 177 15.58 2.52 -4.29
C PRO A 177 16.46 3.75 -4.52
N ASP A 178 17.09 3.86 -5.67
CA ASP A 178 17.97 4.98 -6.02
C ASP A 178 17.17 6.29 -6.16
N GLU A 179 15.98 6.19 -6.77
CA GLU A 179 15.09 7.36 -6.91
C GLU A 179 14.56 7.84 -5.55
N LEU A 180 14.23 6.94 -4.63
CA LEU A 180 13.84 7.30 -3.27
C LEU A 180 14.99 8.00 -2.53
N GLU A 181 16.22 7.49 -2.61
CA GLU A 181 17.39 8.11 -1.95
C GLU A 181 17.64 9.53 -2.47
N LYS A 182 17.62 9.71 -3.80
CA LYS A 182 17.75 11.04 -4.44
C LYS A 182 16.63 11.98 -3.99
N THR A 183 15.39 11.50 -4.01
CA THR A 183 14.21 12.29 -3.64
C THR A 183 14.28 12.74 -2.18
N ILE A 184 14.59 11.84 -1.26
CA ILE A 184 14.75 12.17 0.16
C ILE A 184 15.83 13.22 0.34
N THR A 185 17.01 13.02 -0.25
CA THR A 185 18.14 13.95 -0.15
C THR A 185 17.78 15.34 -0.69
N HIS A 186 17.07 15.39 -1.83
CA HIS A 186 16.65 16.65 -2.45
C HIS A 186 15.58 17.38 -1.64
N LEU A 187 14.59 16.65 -1.13
CA LEU A 187 13.45 17.25 -0.43
C LEU A 187 13.70 17.57 1.03
N GLU A 188 14.66 16.94 1.69
CA GLU A 188 14.90 17.13 3.11
C GLU A 188 15.07 18.62 3.50
N PRO A 189 15.89 19.44 2.84
CA PRO A 189 16.03 20.86 3.19
C PRO A 189 14.75 21.66 2.91
N VAL A 190 13.99 21.30 1.88
CA VAL A 190 12.72 21.95 1.53
C VAL A 190 11.68 21.66 2.61
N VAL A 191 11.53 20.39 2.98
CA VAL A 191 10.58 19.94 4.01
C VAL A 191 10.92 20.56 5.36
N LYS A 192 12.20 20.60 5.74
CA LYS A 192 12.64 21.30 6.98
C LYS A 192 12.23 22.77 7.02
N LYS A 193 12.31 23.47 5.89
CA LYS A 193 11.88 24.86 5.79
C LYS A 193 10.36 25.00 5.91
N LEU A 194 9.59 24.12 5.21
CA LEU A 194 8.15 24.10 5.29
C LEU A 194 7.66 23.74 6.69
N ALA A 195 8.26 22.73 7.34
CA ALA A 195 7.92 22.34 8.70
C ALA A 195 8.06 23.51 9.70
N LYS A 196 9.16 24.28 9.61
CA LYS A 196 9.33 25.49 10.44
C LYS A 196 8.28 26.56 10.15
N LYS A 197 7.91 26.74 8.87
CA LYS A 197 6.91 27.73 8.47
C LYS A 197 5.52 27.40 8.99
N TYR A 198 5.16 26.11 8.98
CA TYR A 198 3.80 25.64 9.28
C TYR A 198 3.67 24.99 10.64
N ALA A 199 4.70 24.99 11.49
CA ALA A 199 4.70 24.36 12.82
C ALA A 199 3.68 24.94 13.81
N HIS A 200 3.08 26.08 13.52
CA HIS A 200 2.09 26.71 14.39
C HIS A 200 0.66 26.22 14.16
N TYR A 201 0.42 25.46 13.08
CA TYR A 201 -0.90 24.85 12.84
C TYR A 201 -1.09 23.59 13.69
N ASP A 202 -2.25 23.46 14.28
CA ASP A 202 -2.69 22.29 15.05
C ASP A 202 -3.70 21.41 14.31
N ARG A 203 -4.16 21.88 13.14
CA ARG A 203 -5.06 21.15 12.25
C ARG A 203 -4.48 21.09 10.82
N ALA A 204 -4.67 19.96 10.17
CA ALA A 204 -4.20 19.76 8.80
C ALA A 204 -5.20 18.95 7.97
N LEU A 205 -5.35 19.32 6.70
CA LEU A 205 -6.06 18.56 5.68
C LEU A 205 -5.08 18.10 4.61
N TYR A 206 -5.09 16.80 4.36
CA TYR A 206 -4.30 16.17 3.30
C TYR A 206 -5.23 15.74 2.18
N CYS A 207 -4.92 16.11 0.96
CA CYS A 207 -5.74 15.80 -0.20
C CYS A 207 -4.93 15.13 -1.29
N GLY A 208 -5.51 14.10 -1.89
CA GLY A 208 -4.94 13.42 -3.05
C GLY A 208 -6.04 12.87 -3.95
N ARG A 209 -5.67 12.53 -5.17
CA ARG A 209 -6.57 11.92 -6.13
C ARG A 209 -5.91 10.66 -6.69
N ASP A 210 -6.72 9.60 -6.95
CA ASP A 210 -6.20 8.32 -7.44
C ASP A 210 -5.09 7.79 -6.52
N THR A 211 -3.95 7.35 -7.03
CA THR A 211 -2.83 6.83 -6.24
C THR A 211 -2.25 7.84 -5.23
N ALA A 212 -2.47 9.14 -5.41
CA ALA A 212 -2.11 10.16 -4.42
C ALA A 212 -3.06 10.19 -3.19
N TYR A 213 -4.27 9.66 -3.28
CA TYR A 213 -5.19 9.62 -2.13
C TYR A 213 -4.70 8.70 -0.99
N PRO A 214 -4.33 7.44 -1.21
CA PRO A 214 -3.72 6.64 -0.14
C PRO A 214 -2.40 7.21 0.40
N VAL A 215 -1.64 7.95 -0.41
CA VAL A 215 -0.46 8.70 0.07
C VAL A 215 -0.87 9.83 1.02
N ALA A 216 -1.96 10.53 0.72
CA ALA A 216 -2.52 11.57 1.60
C ALA A 216 -3.00 10.96 2.94
N LEU A 217 -3.66 9.79 2.91
CA LEU A 217 -4.06 9.06 4.11
C LEU A 217 -2.87 8.72 5.00
N GLU A 218 -1.80 8.20 4.41
CA GLU A 218 -0.56 7.86 5.14
C GLU A 218 0.14 9.12 5.67
N GLY A 219 0.20 10.21 4.89
CA GLY A 219 0.77 11.49 5.31
C GLY A 219 0.05 12.08 6.52
N ALA A 220 -1.29 12.10 6.50
CA ALA A 220 -2.10 12.55 7.63
C ALA A 220 -1.89 11.66 8.87
N LEU A 221 -1.80 10.34 8.69
CA LEU A 221 -1.51 9.42 9.78
C LEU A 221 -0.14 9.73 10.40
N LYS A 222 0.90 9.93 9.59
CA LYS A 222 2.27 10.26 10.09
C LYS A 222 2.29 11.57 10.86
N LEU A 223 1.56 12.58 10.40
CA LEU A 223 1.49 13.86 11.12
C LEU A 223 0.81 13.70 12.49
N LYS A 224 -0.26 12.92 12.58
CA LYS A 224 -0.92 12.58 13.86
C LYS A 224 0.03 11.85 14.82
N GLU A 225 0.72 10.83 14.33
CA GLU A 225 1.57 9.98 15.16
C GLU A 225 2.83 10.69 15.69
N VAL A 226 3.41 11.58 14.89
CA VAL A 226 4.73 12.17 15.18
C VAL A 226 4.61 13.57 15.76
N ALA A 227 3.67 14.38 15.28
CA ALA A 227 3.52 15.79 15.66
C ALA A 227 2.29 16.06 16.52
N TYR A 228 1.42 15.06 16.73
CA TYR A 228 0.16 15.18 17.49
C TYR A 228 -0.78 16.25 16.94
N VAL A 229 -0.66 16.58 15.65
CA VAL A 229 -1.55 17.49 14.93
C VAL A 229 -2.80 16.73 14.50
N GLN A 230 -3.96 17.35 14.66
CA GLN A 230 -5.22 16.81 14.14
C GLN A 230 -5.21 16.87 12.61
N ALA A 231 -4.84 15.77 11.98
CA ALA A 231 -4.72 15.67 10.54
C ALA A 231 -5.75 14.69 9.96
N GLU A 232 -6.44 15.10 8.91
CA GLU A 232 -7.38 14.28 8.16
C GLU A 232 -6.97 14.21 6.69
N ALA A 233 -7.39 13.16 6.00
CA ALA A 233 -7.13 13.03 4.57
C ALA A 233 -8.41 12.75 3.80
N HIS A 234 -8.55 13.40 2.64
CA HIS A 234 -9.71 13.29 1.78
C HIS A 234 -9.29 13.00 0.34
N ALA A 235 -10.10 12.22 -0.37
CA ALA A 235 -10.03 12.24 -1.81
C ALA A 235 -10.35 13.68 -2.27
N ALA A 236 -9.47 14.28 -3.09
CA ALA A 236 -9.57 15.71 -3.41
C ALA A 236 -10.93 16.11 -4.02
N GLY A 237 -11.60 15.19 -4.72
CA GLY A 237 -12.96 15.43 -5.22
C GLY A 237 -14.03 15.47 -4.14
N GLU A 238 -13.82 14.78 -3.02
CA GLU A 238 -14.76 14.71 -1.91
C GLU A 238 -14.67 15.91 -0.94
N LEU A 239 -13.61 16.72 -1.05
CA LEU A 239 -13.43 17.90 -0.20
C LEU A 239 -14.65 18.83 -0.22
N LYS A 240 -15.23 19.07 -1.39
CA LYS A 240 -16.40 19.92 -1.59
C LYS A 240 -17.74 19.30 -1.13
N HIS A 241 -17.75 18.03 -0.76
CA HIS A 241 -18.95 17.35 -0.27
C HIS A 241 -19.08 17.38 1.26
N GLY A 242 -18.45 18.35 1.91
CA GLY A 242 -18.57 18.60 3.37
C GLY A 242 -17.31 19.17 3.98
N SER A 243 -16.19 18.53 3.78
CA SER A 243 -14.93 18.85 4.49
C SER A 243 -14.39 20.25 4.18
N ILE A 244 -14.75 20.86 3.04
CA ILE A 244 -14.40 22.24 2.71
C ILE A 244 -14.92 23.25 3.75
N ALA A 245 -15.98 22.92 4.51
CA ALA A 245 -16.49 23.75 5.58
C ALA A 245 -15.52 23.88 6.77
N LEU A 246 -14.52 23.00 6.86
CA LEU A 246 -13.49 23.03 7.91
C LEU A 246 -12.27 23.87 7.53
N VAL A 247 -12.22 24.36 6.30
CA VAL A 247 -11.10 25.16 5.78
C VAL A 247 -11.24 26.61 6.27
N ASP A 248 -10.25 27.05 7.02
CA ASP A 248 -10.11 28.42 7.53
C ASP A 248 -8.62 28.79 7.64
N ASP A 249 -8.31 29.99 8.11
CA ASP A 249 -6.94 30.49 8.26
C ASP A 249 -6.09 29.68 9.28
N ASN A 250 -6.68 28.77 10.03
CA ASN A 250 -6.02 27.96 11.06
C ASN A 250 -5.80 26.50 10.63
N VAL A 251 -6.04 26.19 9.37
CA VAL A 251 -5.85 24.83 8.82
C VAL A 251 -4.70 24.84 7.83
N PHE A 252 -3.75 23.92 8.02
CA PHE A 252 -2.73 23.65 7.02
C PHE A 252 -3.28 22.67 5.97
N GLU A 253 -3.16 23.02 4.70
CA GLU A 253 -3.61 22.17 3.61
C GLU A 253 -2.42 21.65 2.80
N MET A 254 -2.42 20.32 2.55
CA MET A 254 -1.44 19.64 1.72
C MET A 254 -2.13 18.90 0.58
N PHE A 255 -1.88 19.34 -0.65
CA PHE A 255 -2.38 18.65 -1.85
C PHE A 255 -1.24 17.91 -2.55
N TYR A 256 -1.43 16.60 -2.75
CA TYR A 256 -0.54 15.78 -3.56
C TYR A 256 -0.98 15.85 -5.02
N LEU A 257 -0.22 16.55 -5.84
CA LEU A 257 -0.45 16.67 -7.28
C LEU A 257 0.51 15.73 -8.01
N GLN A 258 -0.03 14.90 -8.88
CA GLN A 258 0.76 14.00 -9.72
C GLN A 258 0.91 14.58 -11.11
N ASP A 259 2.10 14.47 -11.70
CA ASP A 259 2.37 14.89 -13.08
C ASP A 259 1.87 13.80 -14.06
N ASN A 260 0.55 13.71 -14.17
CA ASN A 260 -0.15 12.78 -15.04
C ASN A 260 -1.42 13.42 -15.62
N TRP A 261 -2.23 12.65 -16.33
CA TRP A 261 -3.50 13.09 -16.94
C TRP A 261 -4.52 13.68 -15.94
N LEU A 262 -4.37 13.39 -14.64
CA LEU A 262 -5.22 13.95 -13.56
C LEU A 262 -4.73 15.29 -13.02
N TYR A 263 -3.54 15.79 -13.42
CA TYR A 263 -2.94 16.98 -12.85
C TYR A 263 -3.89 18.19 -12.83
N HIS A 264 -4.43 18.55 -13.99
CA HIS A 264 -5.34 19.70 -14.09
C HIS A 264 -6.64 19.49 -13.30
N LYS A 265 -7.11 18.26 -13.21
CA LYS A 265 -8.30 17.93 -12.42
C LYS A 265 -8.04 18.02 -10.93
N ALA A 266 -6.88 17.57 -10.47
CA ALA A 266 -6.47 17.70 -9.08
C ALA A 266 -6.19 19.15 -8.69
N GLN A 267 -5.55 19.93 -9.56
CA GLN A 267 -5.27 21.35 -9.37
C GLN A 267 -6.56 22.20 -9.27
N SER A 268 -7.64 21.79 -9.94
CA SER A 268 -8.92 22.53 -9.94
C SER A 268 -9.78 22.27 -8.70
N ASN A 269 -9.40 21.36 -7.83
CA ASN A 269 -10.11 21.08 -6.59
C ASN A 269 -9.67 21.99 -5.46
#